data_4bb14fecabec2e25a5ab98c84bd7db1e
#
_entry.id   4bb14fecabec2e25a5ab98c84bd7db1e
#
_cell.length_a   1.000
_cell.length_b   1.000
_cell.length_c   1.000
_cell.angle_alpha   90.00
_cell.angle_beta   90.00
_cell.angle_gamma   90.00
#
_symmetry.space_group_name_H-M   'P 1'
#
loop_
_entity.id
_entity.type
_entity.pdbx_description
1 polymer ?
#
loop_
_entity_poly.entity_id
_entity_poly.type
_entity_poly.pdbx_seq_one_letter_code
_entity_poly.pdbx_strand_id
1 'polypeptide(L)'
;MTKIEIKNQWNSAVIYSCDVPDDVPSGLALRHALEKAVANGTDLSGANLSGTDLSDANLSGTDLRSANLSGANLSGANLRGANLRGANLSDANLRSADLSEQKNDFWAILLHAPAEIQGLRLALTEGRVDGSTYEGPCACLVGTIANVRNANYQDIGIKPDSSRPAERWFMCIKKGDTPETNQISRITVEWLDEFAILLNAARVNTYSHDAKIK
;
A
#
# COMPACT_ATOMS: atom_id res chain seq x y z
N MET A 1 -17.94 26.82 -15.75
CA MET A 1 -17.83 25.71 -14.77
C MET A 1 -18.16 24.40 -15.45
N THR A 2 -17.31 23.42 -15.32
CA THR A 2 -17.47 22.10 -15.93
C THR A 2 -17.89 21.10 -14.85
N LYS A 3 -19.00 20.37 -15.09
CA LYS A 3 -19.42 19.31 -14.16
C LYS A 3 -18.52 18.09 -14.30
N ILE A 4 -17.88 17.66 -13.21
CA ILE A 4 -17.06 16.48 -13.13
C ILE A 4 -17.76 15.43 -12.28
N GLU A 5 -17.72 14.18 -12.74
CA GLU A 5 -18.31 13.04 -12.06
C GLU A 5 -17.25 11.97 -11.77
N ILE A 6 -17.20 11.52 -10.52
CA ILE A 6 -16.46 10.32 -10.10
C ILE A 6 -17.44 9.16 -10.14
N LYS A 7 -17.11 8.11 -10.90
CA LYS A 7 -18.01 6.97 -11.15
C LYS A 7 -17.47 5.69 -10.57
N ASN A 8 -18.38 4.81 -10.21
CA ASN A 8 -18.05 3.44 -9.83
C ASN A 8 -17.55 2.66 -11.06
N GLN A 9 -16.46 1.88 -10.87
CA GLN A 9 -15.80 1.16 -11.97
C GLN A 9 -16.63 0.01 -12.56
N TRP A 10 -17.57 -0.55 -11.80
CA TRP A 10 -18.35 -1.72 -12.25
C TRP A 10 -19.69 -1.39 -12.88
N ASN A 11 -20.39 -0.39 -12.33
CA ASN A 11 -21.76 -0.07 -12.75
C ASN A 11 -21.93 1.34 -13.27
N SER A 12 -20.85 2.13 -13.34
CA SER A 12 -20.83 3.53 -13.80
C SER A 12 -21.75 4.48 -13.01
N ALA A 13 -22.27 4.04 -11.87
CA ALA A 13 -23.03 4.91 -10.98
C ALA A 13 -22.15 6.08 -10.49
N VAL A 14 -22.74 7.28 -10.42
CA VAL A 14 -22.04 8.46 -9.92
C VAL A 14 -21.90 8.34 -8.41
N ILE A 15 -20.63 8.28 -7.94
CA ILE A 15 -20.27 8.30 -6.52
C ILE A 15 -20.28 9.73 -6.00
N TYR A 16 -19.70 10.64 -6.78
CA TYR A 16 -19.61 12.06 -6.44
C TYR A 16 -19.66 12.92 -7.70
N SER A 17 -20.20 14.12 -7.58
CA SER A 17 -20.12 15.11 -8.67
C SER A 17 -20.04 16.52 -8.10
N CYS A 18 -19.29 17.37 -8.77
CA CYS A 18 -19.25 18.79 -8.47
C CYS A 18 -18.96 19.61 -9.72
N ASP A 19 -19.27 20.89 -9.65
CA ASP A 19 -18.82 21.86 -10.63
C ASP A 19 -17.39 22.29 -10.31
N VAL A 20 -16.53 22.25 -11.34
CA VAL A 20 -15.12 22.66 -11.27
C VAL A 20 -15.00 24.00 -11.99
N PRO A 21 -14.32 25.00 -11.39
CA PRO A 21 -14.07 26.29 -12.00
C PRO A 21 -13.31 26.17 -13.33
N ASP A 22 -13.58 27.10 -14.27
CA ASP A 22 -12.98 27.06 -15.61
C ASP A 22 -11.48 27.41 -15.60
N ASP A 23 -10.96 27.99 -14.52
CA ASP A 23 -9.55 28.28 -14.30
C ASP A 23 -8.73 27.07 -13.83
N VAL A 24 -9.40 25.96 -13.45
CA VAL A 24 -8.73 24.70 -13.15
C VAL A 24 -8.34 24.02 -14.46
N PRO A 25 -7.05 23.68 -14.67
CA PRO A 25 -6.63 22.96 -15.86
C PRO A 25 -7.43 21.65 -16.06
N SER A 26 -7.81 21.36 -17.30
CA SER A 26 -8.66 20.20 -17.60
C SER A 26 -8.08 18.87 -17.13
N GLY A 27 -6.74 18.72 -17.17
CA GLY A 27 -6.04 17.54 -16.64
C GLY A 27 -6.14 17.37 -15.12
N LEU A 28 -6.43 18.45 -14.39
CA LEU A 28 -6.56 18.43 -12.92
C LEU A 28 -8.01 18.52 -12.43
N ALA A 29 -8.97 18.60 -13.35
CA ALA A 29 -10.38 18.77 -13.00
C ALA A 29 -10.90 17.59 -12.14
N LEU A 30 -10.51 16.35 -12.47
CA LEU A 30 -10.89 15.18 -11.69
C LEU A 30 -10.21 15.13 -10.32
N ARG A 31 -8.93 15.52 -10.25
CA ARG A 31 -8.24 15.70 -8.98
C ARG A 31 -8.97 16.70 -8.08
N HIS A 32 -9.36 17.87 -8.61
CA HIS A 32 -10.11 18.87 -7.86
C HIS A 32 -11.44 18.32 -7.32
N ALA A 33 -12.18 17.58 -8.16
CA ALA A 33 -13.42 16.93 -7.74
C ALA A 33 -13.16 15.86 -6.66
N LEU A 34 -12.09 15.09 -6.81
CA LEU A 34 -11.70 14.06 -5.85
C LEU A 34 -11.34 14.65 -4.49
N GLU A 35 -10.52 15.70 -4.46
CA GLU A 35 -10.15 16.39 -3.21
C GLU A 35 -11.38 16.98 -2.48
N LYS A 36 -12.37 17.50 -3.24
CA LYS A 36 -13.65 17.91 -2.68
C LYS A 36 -14.45 16.73 -2.12
N ALA A 37 -14.47 15.61 -2.83
CA ALA A 37 -15.13 14.39 -2.33
C ALA A 37 -14.50 13.91 -1.02
N VAL A 38 -13.16 13.91 -0.95
CA VAL A 38 -12.40 13.56 0.27
C VAL A 38 -12.74 14.52 1.40
N ALA A 39 -12.73 15.82 1.17
CA ALA A 39 -13.08 16.84 2.18
C ALA A 39 -14.50 16.68 2.71
N ASN A 40 -15.41 16.15 1.88
CA ASN A 40 -16.80 15.85 2.27
C ASN A 40 -16.98 14.48 2.94
N GLY A 41 -15.90 13.71 3.13
CA GLY A 41 -15.96 12.36 3.70
C GLY A 41 -16.68 11.34 2.80
N THR A 42 -16.68 11.55 1.47
CA THR A 42 -17.34 10.65 0.53
C THR A 42 -16.64 9.29 0.51
N ASP A 43 -17.40 8.21 0.59
CA ASP A 43 -16.89 6.85 0.34
C ASP A 43 -16.55 6.70 -1.16
N LEU A 44 -15.26 6.55 -1.45
CA LEU A 44 -14.74 6.41 -2.82
C LEU A 44 -14.42 4.95 -3.17
N SER A 45 -14.96 4.01 -2.38
CA SER A 45 -14.78 2.59 -2.66
C SER A 45 -15.31 2.24 -4.05
N GLY A 46 -14.50 1.48 -4.80
CA GLY A 46 -14.82 1.12 -6.17
C GLY A 46 -14.81 2.27 -7.18
N ALA A 47 -14.29 3.44 -6.84
CA ALA A 47 -14.18 4.55 -7.78
C ALA A 47 -13.28 4.19 -8.99
N ASN A 48 -13.65 4.65 -10.18
CA ASN A 48 -12.80 4.58 -11.36
C ASN A 48 -11.95 5.86 -11.44
N LEU A 49 -10.68 5.72 -11.12
CA LEU A 49 -9.66 6.78 -11.14
C LEU A 49 -8.48 6.40 -12.06
N SER A 50 -8.72 5.46 -12.99
CA SER A 50 -7.67 4.97 -13.88
C SER A 50 -7.12 6.07 -14.80
N GLY A 51 -5.79 6.07 -14.95
CA GLY A 51 -5.08 7.02 -15.84
C GLY A 51 -5.19 8.49 -15.44
N THR A 52 -5.68 8.80 -14.24
CA THR A 52 -5.89 10.20 -13.79
C THR A 52 -4.61 10.81 -13.25
N ASP A 53 -4.45 12.12 -13.43
CA ASP A 53 -3.39 12.86 -12.76
C ASP A 53 -3.85 13.26 -11.35
N LEU A 54 -3.30 12.57 -10.35
CA LEU A 54 -3.50 12.76 -8.91
C LEU A 54 -2.18 13.15 -8.23
N SER A 55 -1.22 13.70 -9.00
CA SER A 55 0.04 14.17 -8.44
C SER A 55 -0.21 15.20 -7.34
N ASP A 56 0.50 15.07 -6.22
CA ASP A 56 0.37 15.91 -5.02
C ASP A 56 -1.04 15.98 -4.41
N ALA A 57 -1.97 15.10 -4.80
CA ALA A 57 -3.33 15.09 -4.28
C ALA A 57 -3.37 14.73 -2.79
N ASN A 58 -4.24 15.38 -2.03
CA ASN A 58 -4.49 14.98 -0.65
C ASN A 58 -5.60 13.92 -0.61
N LEU A 59 -5.20 12.66 -0.42
CA LEU A 59 -6.07 11.49 -0.31
C LEU A 59 -5.98 10.86 1.09
N SER A 60 -5.49 11.61 2.08
CA SER A 60 -5.31 11.09 3.44
C SER A 60 -6.63 10.64 4.06
N GLY A 61 -6.61 9.47 4.72
CA GLY A 61 -7.77 8.88 5.38
C GLY A 61 -8.90 8.43 4.46
N THR A 62 -8.73 8.51 3.14
CA THR A 62 -9.78 8.21 2.16
C THR A 62 -10.05 6.72 2.06
N ASP A 63 -11.32 6.34 1.95
CA ASP A 63 -11.69 4.97 1.61
C ASP A 63 -11.62 4.75 0.08
N LEU A 64 -10.55 4.07 -0.36
CA LEU A 64 -10.27 3.71 -1.74
C LEU A 64 -10.33 2.18 -1.95
N ARG A 65 -11.06 1.46 -1.09
CA ARG A 65 -11.21 0.01 -1.23
C ARG A 65 -11.68 -0.36 -2.63
N SER A 66 -10.98 -1.31 -3.23
CA SER A 66 -11.31 -1.78 -4.57
C SER A 66 -11.44 -0.66 -5.63
N ALA A 67 -10.88 0.51 -5.42
CA ALA A 67 -10.83 1.55 -6.45
C ALA A 67 -9.90 1.14 -7.60
N ASN A 68 -10.21 1.58 -8.81
CA ASN A 68 -9.33 1.42 -9.96
C ASN A 68 -8.43 2.65 -10.08
N LEU A 69 -7.17 2.50 -9.73
CA LEU A 69 -6.10 3.50 -9.83
C LEU A 69 -5.05 3.10 -10.87
N SER A 70 -5.38 2.16 -11.77
CA SER A 70 -4.42 1.68 -12.77
C SER A 70 -3.94 2.81 -13.66
N GLY A 71 -2.62 2.94 -13.82
CA GLY A 71 -1.98 3.99 -14.61
C GLY A 71 -2.15 5.41 -14.05
N ALA A 72 -2.72 5.58 -12.86
CA ALA A 72 -2.86 6.90 -12.25
C ALA A 72 -1.49 7.48 -11.85
N ASN A 73 -1.32 8.78 -12.01
CA ASN A 73 -0.17 9.48 -11.48
C ASN A 73 -0.45 9.93 -10.05
N LEU A 74 0.10 9.22 -9.08
CA LEU A 74 0.02 9.50 -7.63
C LEU A 74 1.34 10.05 -7.08
N SER A 75 2.22 10.59 -7.94
CA SER A 75 3.51 11.12 -7.49
C SER A 75 3.30 12.27 -6.49
N GLY A 76 3.98 12.18 -5.34
CA GLY A 76 3.84 13.16 -4.26
C GLY A 76 2.48 13.14 -3.53
N ALA A 77 1.53 12.29 -3.91
CA ALA A 77 0.23 12.24 -3.26
C ALA A 77 0.33 11.85 -1.78
N ASN A 78 -0.47 12.46 -0.93
CA ASN A 78 -0.62 12.08 0.47
C ASN A 78 -1.64 10.94 0.57
N LEU A 79 -1.15 9.72 0.77
CA LEU A 79 -1.95 8.50 0.96
C LEU A 79 -1.95 8.02 2.42
N ARG A 80 -1.54 8.90 3.35
CA ARG A 80 -1.47 8.57 4.77
C ARG A 80 -2.86 8.16 5.30
N GLY A 81 -2.96 6.96 5.88
CA GLY A 81 -4.22 6.44 6.40
C GLY A 81 -5.25 6.04 5.34
N ALA A 82 -4.95 6.20 4.05
CA ALA A 82 -5.85 5.76 2.99
C ALA A 82 -6.08 4.24 3.03
N ASN A 83 -7.32 3.83 2.86
CA ASN A 83 -7.67 2.43 2.78
C ASN A 83 -7.60 1.92 1.33
N LEU A 84 -6.46 1.37 0.95
CA LEU A 84 -6.19 0.85 -0.39
C LEU A 84 -6.55 -0.64 -0.56
N ARG A 85 -7.27 -1.24 0.38
CA ARG A 85 -7.59 -2.68 0.34
C ARG A 85 -8.16 -3.11 -1.00
N GLY A 86 -7.45 -3.98 -1.73
CA GLY A 86 -7.88 -4.50 -3.02
C GLY A 86 -7.97 -3.45 -4.13
N ALA A 87 -7.41 -2.26 -3.95
CA ALA A 87 -7.30 -1.27 -5.01
C ALA A 87 -6.39 -1.80 -6.14
N ASN A 88 -6.74 -1.48 -7.38
CA ASN A 88 -5.90 -1.78 -8.52
C ASN A 88 -4.91 -0.62 -8.74
N LEU A 89 -3.65 -0.83 -8.39
CA LEU A 89 -2.55 0.13 -8.54
C LEU A 89 -1.57 -0.28 -9.66
N SER A 90 -2.00 -1.16 -10.59
CA SER A 90 -1.16 -1.57 -11.73
C SER A 90 -0.75 -0.33 -12.53
N ASP A 91 0.54 -0.23 -12.84
CA ASP A 91 1.14 0.89 -13.61
C ASP A 91 0.92 2.29 -13.00
N ALA A 92 0.42 2.38 -11.77
CA ALA A 92 0.31 3.67 -11.07
C ALA A 92 1.70 4.22 -10.74
N ASN A 93 1.89 5.53 -10.82
CA ASN A 93 3.11 6.18 -10.37
C ASN A 93 2.99 6.62 -8.91
N LEU A 94 3.61 5.89 -7.99
CA LEU A 94 3.63 6.19 -6.54
C LEU A 94 4.93 6.89 -6.09
N ARG A 95 5.69 7.47 -7.01
CA ARG A 95 6.97 8.12 -6.68
C ARG A 95 6.74 9.23 -5.66
N SER A 96 7.48 9.18 -4.54
CA SER A 96 7.37 10.17 -3.46
C SER A 96 5.98 10.30 -2.81
N ALA A 97 5.07 9.36 -3.06
CA ALA A 97 3.79 9.33 -2.34
C ALA A 97 4.03 9.08 -0.84
N ASP A 98 3.25 9.75 0.01
CA ASP A 98 3.31 9.50 1.46
C ASP A 98 2.56 8.22 1.83
N LEU A 99 3.31 7.16 1.98
CA LEU A 99 2.89 5.82 2.42
C LEU A 99 3.39 5.51 3.84
N SER A 100 3.65 6.53 4.63
CA SER A 100 4.32 6.39 5.93
C SER A 100 3.57 5.48 6.90
N GLU A 101 2.25 5.49 6.91
CA GLU A 101 1.47 4.60 7.80
C GLU A 101 1.61 3.13 7.40
N GLN A 102 1.52 2.82 6.10
CA GLN A 102 1.70 1.46 5.59
C GLN A 102 3.09 0.94 5.92
N LYS A 103 4.12 1.75 5.69
CA LYS A 103 5.52 1.41 5.98
C LYS A 103 5.77 1.21 7.46
N ASN A 104 5.30 2.13 8.30
CA ASN A 104 5.52 2.07 9.75
C ASN A 104 4.81 0.86 10.36
N ASP A 105 3.58 0.57 9.94
CA ASP A 105 2.86 -0.60 10.39
C ASP A 105 3.50 -1.91 9.92
N PHE A 106 4.01 -1.95 8.68
CA PHE A 106 4.78 -3.07 8.17
C PHE A 106 6.05 -3.32 9.00
N TRP A 107 6.81 -2.27 9.31
CA TRP A 107 7.99 -2.37 10.16
C TRP A 107 7.66 -2.83 11.58
N ALA A 108 6.53 -2.39 12.15
CA ALA A 108 6.07 -2.88 13.45
C ALA A 108 5.80 -4.39 13.44
N ILE A 109 5.27 -4.94 12.33
CA ILE A 109 5.11 -6.39 12.17
C ILE A 109 6.48 -7.08 12.09
N LEU A 110 7.42 -6.54 11.31
CA LEU A 110 8.75 -7.12 11.12
C LEU A 110 9.59 -7.14 12.41
N LEU A 111 9.34 -6.25 13.37
CA LEU A 111 9.97 -6.33 14.71
C LEU A 111 9.64 -7.65 15.44
N HIS A 112 8.49 -8.26 15.13
CA HIS A 112 8.09 -9.57 15.68
C HIS A 112 8.51 -10.74 14.79
N ALA A 113 9.08 -10.47 13.62
CA ALA A 113 9.47 -11.45 12.62
C ALA A 113 10.84 -11.12 11.97
N PRO A 114 11.89 -10.80 12.74
CA PRO A 114 13.16 -10.35 12.17
C PRO A 114 13.94 -11.47 11.46
N ALA A 115 13.69 -12.71 11.80
CA ALA A 115 14.34 -13.87 11.18
C ALA A 115 13.74 -14.16 9.78
N GLU A 116 12.52 -13.72 9.52
CA GLU A 116 11.76 -14.02 8.31
C GLU A 116 11.97 -13.00 7.18
N ILE A 117 12.68 -11.91 7.43
CA ILE A 117 12.90 -10.81 6.47
C ILE A 117 13.42 -11.32 5.13
N GLN A 118 14.44 -12.20 5.14
CA GLN A 118 15.02 -12.74 3.90
C GLN A 118 14.06 -13.67 3.16
N GLY A 119 13.32 -14.50 3.89
CA GLY A 119 12.31 -15.38 3.32
C GLY A 119 11.12 -14.61 2.73
N LEU A 120 10.69 -13.54 3.40
CA LEU A 120 9.65 -12.65 2.90
C LEU A 120 10.12 -11.89 1.65
N ARG A 121 11.36 -11.41 1.64
CA ARG A 121 11.98 -10.80 0.48
C ARG A 121 11.97 -11.75 -0.71
N LEU A 122 12.40 -12.99 -0.51
CA LEU A 122 12.40 -14.03 -1.54
C LEU A 122 10.98 -14.31 -2.05
N ALA A 123 9.99 -14.40 -1.16
CA ALA A 123 8.60 -14.62 -1.54
C ALA A 123 8.05 -13.49 -2.44
N LEU A 124 8.39 -12.24 -2.15
CA LEU A 124 8.03 -11.09 -2.99
C LEU A 124 8.72 -11.13 -4.35
N THR A 125 10.02 -11.45 -4.39
CA THR A 125 10.79 -11.49 -5.64
C THR A 125 10.39 -12.65 -6.55
N GLU A 126 9.90 -13.74 -5.99
CA GLU A 126 9.40 -14.91 -6.73
C GLU A 126 7.89 -14.86 -7.03
N GLY A 127 7.20 -13.77 -6.68
CA GLY A 127 5.76 -13.64 -6.90
C GLY A 127 4.92 -14.65 -6.07
N ARG A 128 5.41 -15.07 -4.90
CA ARG A 128 4.74 -16.01 -3.99
C ARG A 128 3.86 -15.33 -2.94
N VAL A 129 3.67 -14.03 -3.04
CA VAL A 129 2.73 -13.29 -2.18
C VAL A 129 1.38 -13.19 -2.88
N ASP A 130 0.31 -13.42 -2.12
CA ASP A 130 -1.09 -13.21 -2.54
C ASP A 130 -1.85 -12.60 -1.37
N GLY A 131 -2.10 -11.30 -1.45
CA GLY A 131 -2.77 -10.56 -0.38
C GLY A 131 -4.22 -10.97 -0.14
N SER A 132 -4.82 -11.78 -1.00
CA SER A 132 -6.22 -12.21 -0.90
C SER A 132 -6.43 -13.40 0.04
N THR A 133 -5.37 -14.10 0.47
CA THR A 133 -5.46 -15.31 1.28
C THR A 133 -4.47 -15.32 2.44
N TYR A 134 -4.82 -15.99 3.54
CA TYR A 134 -3.94 -16.21 4.70
C TYR A 134 -3.24 -17.56 4.66
N GLU A 135 -3.68 -18.48 3.81
CA GLU A 135 -3.23 -19.87 3.75
C GLU A 135 -2.70 -20.24 2.36
N GLY A 136 -1.94 -21.32 2.31
CA GLY A 136 -1.38 -21.85 1.07
C GLY A 136 0.03 -21.38 0.77
N PRO A 137 0.61 -21.84 -0.36
CA PRO A 137 2.00 -21.52 -0.71
C PRO A 137 2.21 -20.06 -1.11
N CYS A 138 1.12 -19.38 -1.48
CA CYS A 138 1.07 -17.94 -1.71
C CYS A 138 0.05 -17.36 -0.71
N ALA A 139 0.43 -16.37 0.07
CA ALA A 139 -0.40 -15.84 1.15
C ALA A 139 -0.15 -14.33 1.34
N CYS A 140 -1.01 -13.68 2.13
CA CYS A 140 -0.84 -12.31 2.60
C CYS A 140 0.42 -12.15 3.46
N LEU A 141 0.64 -10.96 4.04
CA LEU A 141 1.83 -10.70 4.87
C LEU A 141 2.00 -11.73 5.99
N VAL A 142 1.00 -11.91 6.85
CA VAL A 142 1.08 -12.83 8.01
C VAL A 142 1.22 -14.28 7.55
N GLY A 143 0.45 -14.69 6.54
CA GLY A 143 0.56 -16.03 5.96
C GLY A 143 1.91 -16.30 5.30
N THR A 144 2.51 -15.29 4.64
CA THR A 144 3.86 -15.41 4.07
C THR A 144 4.93 -15.56 5.15
N ILE A 145 4.83 -14.81 6.25
CA ILE A 145 5.70 -14.96 7.42
C ILE A 145 5.57 -16.37 8.00
N ALA A 146 4.35 -16.89 8.12
CA ALA A 146 4.10 -18.25 8.59
C ALA A 146 4.71 -19.31 7.67
N ASN A 147 4.57 -19.15 6.36
CA ASN A 147 5.19 -20.03 5.36
C ASN A 147 6.72 -20.05 5.49
N VAL A 148 7.35 -18.90 5.69
CA VAL A 148 8.80 -18.80 5.90
C VAL A 148 9.23 -19.54 7.19
N ARG A 149 8.42 -19.47 8.25
CA ARG A 149 8.63 -20.24 9.50
C ARG A 149 8.33 -21.71 9.37
N ASN A 150 7.71 -22.16 8.30
CA ASN A 150 7.13 -23.49 8.17
C ASN A 150 6.15 -23.81 9.31
N ALA A 151 5.28 -22.84 9.61
CA ALA A 151 4.31 -22.89 10.71
C ALA A 151 2.90 -22.50 10.23
N ASN A 152 1.88 -22.82 11.04
CA ASN A 152 0.54 -22.31 10.80
C ASN A 152 0.49 -20.82 11.17
N TYR A 153 -0.18 -19.98 10.37
CA TYR A 153 -0.31 -18.54 10.63
C TYR A 153 -0.99 -18.23 11.98
N GLN A 154 -1.79 -19.13 12.51
CA GLN A 154 -2.44 -19.02 13.82
C GLN A 154 -1.44 -19.15 14.99
N ASP A 155 -0.30 -19.82 14.76
CA ASP A 155 0.67 -20.21 15.79
C ASP A 155 1.89 -19.29 15.84
N ILE A 156 2.05 -18.34 14.91
CA ILE A 156 3.25 -17.50 14.83
C ILE A 156 3.26 -16.29 15.77
N GLY A 157 2.20 -16.09 16.56
CA GLY A 157 2.07 -14.97 17.50
C GLY A 157 1.76 -13.61 16.85
N ILE A 158 1.64 -13.54 15.54
CA ILE A 158 1.22 -12.36 14.78
C ILE A 158 -0.18 -12.65 14.27
N LYS A 159 -1.17 -11.86 14.73
CA LYS A 159 -2.57 -12.07 14.31
C LYS A 159 -2.85 -11.34 13.01
N PRO A 160 -3.47 -12.00 12.01
CA PRO A 160 -3.99 -11.32 10.84
C PRO A 160 -5.02 -10.26 11.26
N ASP A 161 -4.90 -9.08 10.69
CA ASP A 161 -5.85 -7.99 10.94
C ASP A 161 -6.00 -7.14 9.67
N SER A 162 -7.06 -7.39 8.93
CA SER A 162 -7.35 -6.68 7.68
C SER A 162 -7.66 -5.18 7.87
N SER A 163 -7.74 -4.69 9.11
CA SER A 163 -7.84 -3.26 9.40
C SER A 163 -6.49 -2.55 9.42
N ARG A 164 -5.39 -3.29 9.53
CA ARG A 164 -4.04 -2.74 9.59
C ARG A 164 -3.59 -2.19 8.23
N PRO A 165 -2.90 -1.03 8.19
CA PRO A 165 -2.39 -0.44 6.96
C PRO A 165 -1.49 -1.39 6.14
N ALA A 166 -0.58 -2.14 6.79
CA ALA A 166 0.28 -3.11 6.10
C ALA A 166 -0.50 -4.26 5.46
N GLU A 167 -1.49 -4.82 6.15
CA GLU A 167 -2.31 -5.89 5.57
C GLU A 167 -3.12 -5.40 4.37
N ARG A 168 -3.68 -4.18 4.44
CA ARG A 168 -4.39 -3.56 3.31
C ARG A 168 -3.45 -3.31 2.12
N TRP A 169 -2.20 -2.94 2.38
CA TRP A 169 -1.17 -2.77 1.37
C TRP A 169 -0.84 -4.09 0.67
N PHE A 170 -0.62 -5.16 1.44
CA PHE A 170 -0.37 -6.49 0.89
C PHE A 170 -1.56 -7.03 0.07
N MET A 171 -2.79 -6.65 0.38
CA MET A 171 -3.98 -6.99 -0.42
C MET A 171 -3.99 -6.41 -1.83
N CYS A 172 -3.06 -5.50 -2.16
CA CYS A 172 -2.85 -5.00 -3.52
C CYS A 172 -1.86 -5.86 -4.32
N ILE A 173 -1.22 -6.87 -3.70
CA ILE A 173 -0.30 -7.81 -4.35
C ILE A 173 -1.07 -9.07 -4.72
N LYS A 174 -0.93 -9.50 -5.96
CA LYS A 174 -1.53 -10.74 -6.49
C LYS A 174 -0.45 -11.79 -6.71
N LYS A 175 -0.84 -13.05 -6.70
CA LYS A 175 0.04 -14.15 -7.06
C LYS A 175 0.68 -13.91 -8.43
N GLY A 176 1.99 -14.00 -8.49
CA GLY A 176 2.79 -13.75 -9.69
C GLY A 176 3.33 -12.32 -9.80
N ASP A 177 2.89 -11.40 -8.95
CA ASP A 177 3.45 -10.05 -8.89
C ASP A 177 4.87 -10.08 -8.32
N THR A 178 5.83 -9.59 -9.10
CA THR A 178 7.23 -9.43 -8.70
C THR A 178 7.61 -7.94 -8.66
N PRO A 179 8.77 -7.56 -8.07
CA PRO A 179 9.24 -6.16 -8.10
C PRO A 179 9.42 -5.58 -9.50
N GLU A 180 9.64 -6.43 -10.52
CA GLU A 180 9.78 -6.04 -11.91
C GLU A 180 8.43 -5.73 -12.57
N THR A 181 7.37 -6.45 -12.16
CA THR A 181 6.04 -6.39 -12.79
C THR A 181 5.02 -5.61 -11.97
N ASN A 182 5.27 -5.39 -10.67
CA ASN A 182 4.34 -4.75 -9.77
C ASN A 182 5.04 -3.75 -8.85
N GLN A 183 4.60 -2.50 -8.89
CA GLN A 183 5.19 -1.42 -8.10
C GLN A 183 5.01 -1.63 -6.59
N ILE A 184 3.90 -2.22 -6.14
CA ILE A 184 3.65 -2.48 -4.72
C ILE A 184 4.69 -3.49 -4.20
N SER A 185 4.92 -4.58 -4.94
CA SER A 185 5.96 -5.56 -4.61
C SER A 185 7.34 -4.91 -4.55
N ARG A 186 7.68 -4.03 -5.50
CA ARG A 186 8.95 -3.30 -5.53
C ARG A 186 9.12 -2.40 -4.30
N ILE A 187 8.15 -1.55 -4.01
CA ILE A 187 8.18 -0.66 -2.84
C ILE A 187 8.29 -1.47 -1.54
N THR A 188 7.60 -2.59 -1.47
CA THR A 188 7.64 -3.46 -0.28
C THR A 188 9.03 -4.07 -0.08
N VAL A 189 9.71 -4.49 -1.16
CA VAL A 189 11.10 -4.97 -1.09
C VAL A 189 12.05 -3.85 -0.68
N GLU A 190 11.88 -2.64 -1.20
CA GLU A 190 12.66 -1.47 -0.77
C GLU A 190 12.51 -1.20 0.73
N TRP A 191 11.29 -1.28 1.28
CA TRP A 191 11.04 -1.13 2.72
C TRP A 191 11.66 -2.26 3.56
N LEU A 192 11.67 -3.50 3.03
CA LEU A 192 12.35 -4.63 3.69
C LEU A 192 13.87 -4.42 3.75
N ASP A 193 14.47 -4.00 2.65
CA ASP A 193 15.91 -3.77 2.55
C ASP A 193 16.33 -2.61 3.48
N GLU A 194 15.55 -1.54 3.53
CA GLU A 194 15.77 -0.42 4.45
C GLU A 194 15.65 -0.85 5.92
N PHE A 195 14.62 -1.63 6.27
CA PHE A 195 14.44 -2.16 7.62
C PHE A 195 15.59 -3.08 8.04
N ALA A 196 16.07 -3.95 7.14
CA ALA A 196 17.19 -4.85 7.40
C ALA A 196 18.49 -4.07 7.68
N ILE A 197 18.73 -2.98 6.95
CA ILE A 197 19.88 -2.09 7.20
C ILE A 197 19.81 -1.47 8.60
N LEU A 198 18.65 -0.91 8.96
CA LEU A 198 18.42 -0.28 10.26
C LEU A 198 18.57 -1.30 11.42
N LEU A 199 18.02 -2.50 11.25
CA LEU A 199 18.14 -3.57 12.25
C LEU A 199 19.60 -4.00 12.48
N ASN A 200 20.39 -4.12 11.39
CA ASN A 200 21.81 -4.45 11.48
C ASN A 200 22.61 -3.32 12.14
N ALA A 201 22.34 -2.08 11.81
CA ALA A 201 22.99 -0.92 12.45
C ALA A 201 22.70 -0.85 13.96
N ALA A 202 21.46 -1.14 14.38
CA ALA A 202 21.09 -1.19 15.79
C ALA A 202 21.85 -2.30 16.54
N ARG A 203 22.01 -3.49 15.94
CA ARG A 203 22.77 -4.61 16.53
C ARG A 203 24.25 -4.26 16.72
N VAL A 204 24.88 -3.64 15.75
CA VAL A 204 26.30 -3.24 15.85
C VAL A 204 26.50 -2.24 16.97
N ASN A 205 25.59 -1.28 17.18
CA ASN A 205 25.69 -0.29 18.25
C ASN A 205 25.55 -0.89 19.65
N THR A 206 24.70 -1.91 19.83
CA THR A 206 24.58 -2.61 21.13
C THR A 206 25.87 -3.33 21.50
N TYR A 207 26.51 -4.05 20.57
CA TYR A 207 27.78 -4.72 20.80
C TYR A 207 28.95 -3.77 21.13
N SER A 208 28.97 -2.58 20.52
CA SER A 208 30.01 -1.58 20.79
C SER A 208 29.85 -0.90 22.16
N HIS A 209 28.65 -0.87 22.72
CA HIS A 209 28.38 -0.31 24.05
C HIS A 209 28.79 -1.29 25.16
N ASP A 210 28.46 -2.57 24.99
CA ASP A 210 28.81 -3.63 25.95
C ASP A 210 30.32 -3.89 25.98
N ALA A 211 31.05 -3.64 24.90
CA ALA A 211 32.51 -3.77 24.86
C ALA A 211 33.26 -2.62 25.58
N LYS A 212 32.61 -1.50 25.90
CA LYS A 212 33.22 -0.37 26.64
C LYS A 212 32.96 -0.41 28.13
N ILE A 213 32.19 -1.37 28.63
CA ILE A 213 31.82 -1.52 30.06
C ILE A 213 32.64 -2.63 30.73
N LYS A 214 33.57 -3.29 30.02
CA LYS A 214 34.57 -4.21 30.53
C LYS A 214 35.93 -3.55 30.55
#